data_acdb8814f8891b95c810c7b3cd168f0c
#
_entry.id   acdb8814f8891b95c810c7b3cd168f0c
#
_cell.length_a   1.000
_cell.length_b   1.000
_cell.length_c   1.000
_cell.angle_alpha   90.00
_cell.angle_beta   90.00
_cell.angle_gamma   90.00
#
_symmetry.space_group_name_H-M   'P 1'
#
loop_
_entity.id
_entity.type
_entity.pdbx_description
1 polymer ?
#
loop_
_entity_poly.entity_id
_entity_poly.type
_entity_poly.pdbx_seq_one_letter_code
_entity_poly.pdbx_strand_id
1 'polypeptide(L)'
;MKYTGKNHTFAICAYKESPYLEECILSLKNQTLKSNIIMATSTPNEWIQGLAEKYEIPLYINTGEGGIAQDWNFAYRQAKTDYITIAHQDDIYEPNYLKMIFGELKKGKDPIVVFTDYGELRDGEKVQKSTLLTIKRILLLPMRVQGFQNVRFFKRLFLRFGNPVCCPATTYIRKKFKGDP
;
A
#
# COMPACT_ATOMS: atom_id res chain seq x y z
N MET A 1 19.43 0.43 -7.63
CA MET A 1 18.08 -0.17 -7.73
C MET A 1 17.42 0.24 -9.02
N LYS A 2 16.69 -0.68 -9.65
CA LYS A 2 15.92 -0.35 -10.86
C LYS A 2 14.48 -0.02 -10.46
N TYR A 3 13.95 1.09 -10.95
CA TYR A 3 12.55 1.49 -10.74
C TYR A 3 11.67 0.90 -11.85
N THR A 4 11.46 -0.41 -11.77
CA THR A 4 10.63 -1.18 -12.73
C THR A 4 9.60 -1.98 -11.97
N GLY A 5 8.47 -2.31 -12.59
CA GLY A 5 7.44 -3.12 -11.96
C GLY A 5 7.93 -4.50 -11.49
N LYS A 6 8.97 -5.05 -12.11
CA LYS A 6 9.59 -6.31 -11.66
C LYS A 6 10.24 -6.22 -10.27
N ASN A 7 10.59 -5.01 -9.83
CA ASN A 7 11.19 -4.77 -8.52
C ASN A 7 10.15 -4.37 -7.46
N HIS A 8 8.86 -4.39 -7.80
CA HIS A 8 7.76 -4.04 -6.92
C HIS A 8 6.77 -5.20 -6.78
N THR A 9 6.16 -5.31 -5.61
CA THR A 9 5.07 -6.25 -5.33
C THR A 9 3.93 -5.52 -4.61
N PHE A 10 2.72 -5.68 -5.12
CA PHE A 10 1.51 -5.47 -4.34
C PHE A 10 1.22 -6.74 -3.55
N ALA A 11 1.20 -6.65 -2.23
CA ALA A 11 0.86 -7.72 -1.32
C ALA A 11 -0.56 -7.50 -0.78
N ILE A 12 -1.54 -8.18 -1.35
CA ILE A 12 -2.94 -8.08 -0.95
C ILE A 12 -3.13 -8.81 0.37
N CYS A 13 -3.69 -8.12 1.37
CA CYS A 13 -4.14 -8.74 2.61
C CYS A 13 -5.64 -9.03 2.48
N ALA A 14 -5.98 -10.31 2.26
CA ALA A 14 -7.35 -10.78 2.18
C ALA A 14 -7.81 -11.36 3.52
N TYR A 15 -9.01 -10.99 3.96
CA TYR A 15 -9.58 -11.42 5.22
C TYR A 15 -11.07 -11.72 5.05
N LYS A 16 -11.48 -12.96 5.32
CA LYS A 16 -12.86 -13.44 5.14
C LYS A 16 -13.36 -13.21 3.70
N GLU A 17 -14.65 -13.30 3.50
CA GLU A 17 -15.27 -12.93 2.23
C GLU A 17 -15.48 -11.43 2.15
N SER A 18 -14.86 -10.81 1.16
CA SER A 18 -15.06 -9.38 0.88
C SER A 18 -15.58 -9.21 -0.54
N PRO A 19 -16.69 -8.50 -0.73
CA PRO A 19 -17.22 -8.22 -2.07
C PRO A 19 -16.29 -7.29 -2.88
N TYR A 20 -15.36 -6.60 -2.22
CA TYR A 20 -14.46 -5.63 -2.86
C TYR A 20 -13.13 -6.25 -3.33
N LEU A 21 -12.82 -7.49 -2.90
CA LEU A 21 -11.52 -8.11 -3.20
C LEU A 21 -11.26 -8.22 -4.70
N GLU A 22 -12.26 -8.57 -5.49
CA GLU A 22 -12.10 -8.68 -6.94
C GLU A 22 -11.81 -7.32 -7.59
N GLU A 23 -12.50 -6.26 -7.16
CA GLU A 23 -12.27 -4.91 -7.65
C GLU A 23 -10.86 -4.40 -7.29
N CYS A 24 -10.39 -4.69 -6.08
CA CYS A 24 -9.00 -4.45 -5.68
C CYS A 24 -8.02 -5.13 -6.63
N ILE A 25 -8.16 -6.44 -6.86
CA ILE A 25 -7.31 -7.21 -7.77
C ILE A 25 -7.28 -6.58 -9.16
N LEU A 26 -8.45 -6.26 -9.72
CA LEU A 26 -8.55 -5.64 -11.05
C LEU A 26 -7.84 -4.29 -11.10
N SER A 27 -7.96 -3.47 -10.07
CA SER A 27 -7.27 -2.17 -9.99
C SER A 27 -5.75 -2.31 -10.02
N LEU A 28 -5.22 -3.35 -9.35
CA LEU A 28 -3.79 -3.65 -9.33
C LEU A 28 -3.31 -4.23 -10.67
N LYS A 29 -4.10 -5.08 -11.30
CA LYS A 29 -3.80 -5.62 -12.64
C LYS A 29 -3.85 -4.54 -13.73
N ASN A 30 -4.66 -3.50 -13.53
CA ASN A 30 -4.81 -2.38 -14.47
C ASN A 30 -3.78 -1.26 -14.29
N GLN A 31 -2.76 -1.44 -13.43
CA GLN A 31 -1.69 -0.46 -13.34
C GLN A 31 -0.99 -0.24 -14.70
N THR A 32 -0.71 1.02 -15.05
CA THR A 32 0.03 1.37 -16.27
C THR A 32 1.46 0.83 -16.26
N LEU A 33 2.05 0.70 -15.07
CA LEU A 33 3.31 0.02 -14.85
C LEU A 33 3.02 -1.32 -14.16
N LYS A 34 3.02 -2.41 -14.92
CA LYS A 34 2.74 -3.75 -14.41
C LYS A 34 3.72 -4.16 -13.32
N SER A 35 3.22 -4.82 -12.29
CA SER A 35 3.96 -5.23 -11.10
C SER A 35 3.62 -6.67 -10.72
N ASN A 36 4.44 -7.25 -9.82
CA ASN A 36 4.06 -8.51 -9.19
C ASN A 36 2.89 -8.26 -8.24
N ILE A 37 2.01 -9.24 -8.14
CA ILE A 37 0.88 -9.26 -7.20
C ILE A 37 0.94 -10.58 -6.47
N ILE A 38 0.82 -10.54 -5.15
CA ILE A 38 0.62 -11.72 -4.30
C ILE A 38 -0.58 -11.48 -3.40
N MET A 39 -1.15 -12.54 -2.87
CA MET A 39 -2.23 -12.48 -1.90
C MET A 39 -1.83 -13.25 -0.64
N ALA A 40 -2.18 -12.73 0.52
CA ALA A 40 -1.94 -13.37 1.81
C ALA A 40 -3.22 -13.32 2.65
N THR A 41 -3.50 -14.38 3.40
CA THR A 41 -4.69 -14.49 4.26
C THR A 41 -4.42 -15.34 5.49
N SER A 42 -5.04 -14.99 6.62
CA SER A 42 -5.17 -15.85 7.81
C SER A 42 -6.55 -16.53 7.89
N THR A 43 -7.44 -16.23 6.95
CA THR A 43 -8.80 -16.80 6.89
C THR A 43 -9.10 -17.40 5.51
N PRO A 44 -8.35 -18.47 5.11
CA PRO A 44 -8.55 -19.08 3.80
C PRO A 44 -9.98 -19.60 3.64
N ASN A 45 -10.57 -19.34 2.48
CA ASN A 45 -11.89 -19.80 2.09
C ASN A 45 -11.98 -19.97 0.57
N GLU A 46 -13.05 -20.59 0.08
CA GLU A 46 -13.25 -20.87 -1.35
C GLU A 46 -13.28 -19.60 -2.21
N TRP A 47 -13.82 -18.48 -1.68
CA TRP A 47 -13.88 -17.19 -2.38
C TRP A 47 -12.48 -16.64 -2.64
N ILE A 48 -11.64 -16.56 -1.60
CA ILE A 48 -10.26 -16.08 -1.72
C ILE A 48 -9.45 -16.98 -2.65
N GLN A 49 -9.58 -18.31 -2.50
CA GLN A 49 -8.88 -19.29 -3.34
C GLN A 49 -9.33 -19.19 -4.81
N GLY A 50 -10.62 -19.14 -5.06
CA GLY A 50 -11.18 -19.01 -6.39
C GLY A 50 -10.73 -17.72 -7.11
N LEU A 51 -10.67 -16.59 -6.40
CA LEU A 51 -10.14 -15.35 -6.97
C LEU A 51 -8.64 -15.42 -7.23
N ALA A 52 -7.86 -16.03 -6.33
CA ALA A 52 -6.42 -16.22 -6.53
C ALA A 52 -6.14 -17.07 -7.78
N GLU A 53 -6.86 -18.17 -7.96
CA GLU A 53 -6.78 -19.05 -9.13
C GLU A 53 -7.24 -18.33 -10.41
N LYS A 54 -8.42 -17.70 -10.39
CA LYS A 54 -8.98 -16.97 -11.53
C LYS A 54 -8.02 -15.91 -12.08
N TYR A 55 -7.28 -15.24 -11.20
CA TYR A 55 -6.38 -14.17 -11.58
C TYR A 55 -4.90 -14.56 -11.58
N GLU A 56 -4.59 -15.85 -11.41
CA GLU A 56 -3.23 -16.40 -11.38
C GLU A 56 -2.32 -15.66 -10.38
N ILE A 57 -2.85 -15.42 -9.16
CA ILE A 57 -2.14 -14.72 -8.10
C ILE A 57 -1.64 -15.74 -7.08
N PRO A 58 -0.32 -15.78 -6.76
CA PRO A 58 0.19 -16.63 -5.68
C PRO A 58 -0.50 -16.31 -4.36
N LEU A 59 -1.12 -17.32 -3.74
CA LEU A 59 -1.80 -17.24 -2.45
C LEU A 59 -0.92 -17.82 -1.34
N TYR A 60 -0.73 -17.05 -0.26
CA TYR A 60 0.01 -17.46 0.93
C TYR A 60 -0.93 -17.47 2.13
N ILE A 61 -0.96 -18.60 2.85
CA ILE A 61 -1.80 -18.79 4.02
C ILE A 61 -0.96 -18.55 5.28
N ASN A 62 -1.37 -17.58 6.10
CA ASN A 62 -0.80 -17.35 7.41
C ASN A 62 -1.39 -18.34 8.40
N THR A 63 -0.62 -19.34 8.80
CA THR A 63 -1.00 -20.35 9.80
C THR A 63 -0.54 -19.97 11.21
N GLY A 64 0.10 -18.83 11.37
CA GLY A 64 0.52 -18.30 12.66
C GLY A 64 -0.58 -17.48 13.35
N GLU A 65 -0.15 -16.59 14.23
CA GLU A 65 -1.06 -15.69 14.92
C GLU A 65 -1.75 -14.74 13.90
N GLY A 66 -3.09 -14.66 13.97
CA GLY A 66 -3.89 -13.77 13.16
C GLY A 66 -4.00 -12.37 13.79
N GLY A 67 -4.29 -11.39 12.96
CA GLY A 67 -4.48 -10.01 13.38
C GLY A 67 -3.97 -9.02 12.34
N ILE A 68 -4.42 -7.78 12.39
CA ILE A 68 -4.11 -6.79 11.36
C ILE A 68 -2.59 -6.64 11.15
N ALA A 69 -1.84 -6.42 12.22
CA ALA A 69 -0.40 -6.22 12.13
C ALA A 69 0.33 -7.52 11.72
N GLN A 70 -0.10 -8.66 12.27
CA GLN A 70 0.46 -9.97 11.97
C GLN A 70 0.26 -10.35 10.50
N ASP A 71 -0.93 -10.13 9.95
CA ASP A 71 -1.26 -10.44 8.56
C ASP A 71 -0.54 -9.49 7.59
N TRP A 72 -0.43 -8.20 7.92
CA TRP A 72 0.35 -7.25 7.12
C TRP A 72 1.84 -7.61 7.09
N ASN A 73 2.41 -7.93 8.24
CA ASN A 73 3.80 -8.35 8.35
C ASN A 73 4.04 -9.68 7.62
N PHE A 74 3.09 -10.61 7.70
CA PHE A 74 3.15 -11.86 6.94
C PHE A 74 3.16 -11.58 5.42
N ALA A 75 2.21 -10.79 4.92
CA ALA A 75 2.14 -10.40 3.51
C ALA A 75 3.43 -9.69 3.04
N TYR A 76 3.97 -8.78 3.87
CA TYR A 76 5.23 -8.11 3.61
C TYR A 76 6.40 -9.10 3.48
N ARG A 77 6.47 -10.11 4.34
CA ARG A 77 7.54 -11.14 4.31
C ARG A 77 7.46 -12.03 3.07
N GLN A 78 6.25 -12.30 2.54
CA GLN A 78 6.09 -13.09 1.31
C GLN A 78 6.55 -12.32 0.06
N ALA A 79 6.41 -11.02 0.02
CA ALA A 79 6.93 -10.19 -1.07
C ALA A 79 8.47 -10.22 -1.07
N LYS A 80 9.11 -10.56 -2.20
CA LYS A 80 10.59 -10.73 -2.30
C LYS A 80 11.27 -9.59 -3.07
N THR A 81 10.54 -8.56 -3.43
CA THR A 81 11.04 -7.41 -4.21
C THR A 81 11.57 -6.28 -3.34
N ASP A 82 12.24 -5.31 -3.97
CA ASP A 82 12.84 -4.15 -3.30
C ASP A 82 11.79 -3.15 -2.77
N TYR A 83 10.64 -3.08 -3.45
CA TYR A 83 9.55 -2.16 -3.16
C TYR A 83 8.27 -2.96 -2.93
N ILE A 84 7.56 -2.65 -1.86
CA ILE A 84 6.38 -3.41 -1.45
C ILE A 84 5.28 -2.43 -1.06
N THR A 85 4.09 -2.62 -1.64
CA THR A 85 2.86 -1.96 -1.19
C THR A 85 1.95 -3.02 -0.57
N ILE A 86 1.57 -2.81 0.70
CA ILE A 86 0.56 -3.64 1.36
C ILE A 86 -0.80 -3.12 0.89
N ALA A 87 -1.48 -3.91 0.08
CA ALA A 87 -2.78 -3.57 -0.46
C ALA A 87 -3.88 -4.16 0.42
N HIS A 88 -4.84 -3.34 0.83
CA HIS A 88 -6.01 -3.84 1.53
C HIS A 88 -7.06 -4.27 0.50
N GLN A 89 -7.82 -5.29 0.84
CA GLN A 89 -8.79 -5.93 -0.06
C GLN A 89 -9.97 -5.05 -0.48
N ASP A 90 -10.17 -3.93 0.21
CA ASP A 90 -11.26 -2.97 0.04
C ASP A 90 -10.82 -1.64 -0.55
N ASP A 91 -9.57 -1.57 -1.03
CA ASP A 91 -9.02 -0.37 -1.66
C ASP A 91 -8.86 -0.51 -3.18
N ILE A 92 -9.07 0.59 -3.88
CA ILE A 92 -8.91 0.69 -5.34
C ILE A 92 -7.72 1.59 -5.65
N TYR A 93 -6.82 1.09 -6.49
CA TYR A 93 -5.62 1.82 -6.89
C TYR A 93 -5.83 2.51 -8.25
N GLU A 94 -5.56 3.81 -8.29
CA GLU A 94 -5.54 4.54 -9.54
C GLU A 94 -4.48 3.97 -10.50
N PRO A 95 -4.76 3.91 -11.82
CA PRO A 95 -3.88 3.22 -12.79
C PRO A 95 -2.43 3.72 -12.81
N ASN A 96 -2.18 4.95 -12.39
CA ASN A 96 -0.85 5.55 -12.37
C ASN A 96 -0.14 5.48 -11.00
N TYR A 97 -0.70 4.79 -10.00
CA TYR A 97 -0.15 4.76 -8.65
C TYR A 97 1.35 4.39 -8.64
N LEU A 98 1.70 3.23 -9.17
CA LEU A 98 3.09 2.76 -9.16
C LEU A 98 4.02 3.65 -9.99
N LYS A 99 3.53 4.17 -11.12
CA LYS A 99 4.27 5.13 -11.94
C LYS A 99 4.61 6.40 -11.17
N MET A 100 3.68 6.91 -10.36
CA MET A 100 3.89 8.10 -9.52
C MET A 100 4.90 7.81 -8.40
N ILE A 101 4.78 6.68 -7.70
CA ILE A 101 5.72 6.23 -6.67
C ILE A 101 7.16 6.20 -7.23
N PHE A 102 7.37 5.54 -8.36
CA PHE A 102 8.69 5.47 -8.97
C PHE A 102 9.18 6.80 -9.55
N GLY A 103 8.26 7.67 -9.96
CA GLY A 103 8.57 9.05 -10.34
C GLY A 103 9.22 9.82 -9.19
N GLU A 104 8.69 9.70 -7.98
CA GLU A 104 9.27 10.34 -6.78
C GLU A 104 10.62 9.73 -6.39
N LEU A 105 10.74 8.41 -6.44
CA LEU A 105 12.00 7.73 -6.11
C LEU A 105 13.15 8.08 -7.07
N LYS A 106 12.84 8.35 -8.36
CA LYS A 106 13.84 8.79 -9.36
C LYS A 106 14.42 10.17 -9.09
N LYS A 107 13.79 10.98 -8.24
CA LYS A 107 14.31 12.31 -7.86
C LYS A 107 15.52 12.26 -6.92
N GLY A 108 16.10 11.07 -6.69
CA GLY A 108 17.34 10.89 -5.94
C GLY A 108 17.22 10.99 -4.42
N LYS A 109 16.01 11.10 -3.88
CA LYS A 109 15.76 10.97 -2.44
C LYS A 109 15.89 9.49 -2.06
N ASP A 110 16.44 9.21 -0.89
CA ASP A 110 16.58 7.84 -0.36
C ASP A 110 15.63 7.64 0.85
N PRO A 111 14.29 7.64 0.62
CA PRO A 111 13.31 7.56 1.68
C PRO A 111 13.22 6.14 2.25
N ILE A 112 12.57 6.01 3.42
CA ILE A 112 12.19 4.72 4.00
C ILE A 112 10.87 4.24 3.37
N VAL A 113 9.94 5.17 3.16
CA VAL A 113 8.64 4.95 2.53
C VAL A 113 8.32 6.08 1.56
N VAL A 114 7.50 5.77 0.57
CA VAL A 114 6.86 6.76 -0.32
C VAL A 114 5.36 6.52 -0.29
N PHE A 115 4.57 7.56 -0.21
CA PHE A 115 3.11 7.44 -0.20
C PHE A 115 2.45 8.49 -1.08
N THR A 116 1.24 8.18 -1.53
CA THR A 116 0.40 9.10 -2.30
C THR A 116 -0.68 9.74 -1.42
N ASP A 117 -1.30 10.80 -1.92
CA ASP A 117 -2.60 11.24 -1.42
C ASP A 117 -3.67 10.18 -1.76
N TYR A 118 -4.82 10.24 -1.10
CA TYR A 118 -5.93 9.34 -1.33
C TYR A 118 -7.27 10.07 -1.26
N GLY A 119 -8.29 9.45 -1.82
CA GLY A 119 -9.70 9.81 -1.67
C GLY A 119 -10.46 8.70 -0.99
N GLU A 120 -11.71 8.95 -0.67
CA GLU A 120 -12.63 7.94 -0.16
C GLU A 120 -13.62 7.56 -1.27
N LEU A 121 -14.02 6.29 -1.30
CA LEU A 121 -15.11 5.83 -2.13
C LEU A 121 -16.33 5.62 -1.22
N ARG A 122 -17.40 6.35 -1.48
CA ARG A 122 -18.65 6.27 -0.73
C ARG A 122 -19.81 6.07 -1.71
N ASP A 123 -20.54 4.99 -1.54
CA ASP A 123 -21.67 4.66 -2.40
C ASP A 123 -21.34 4.69 -3.91
N GLY A 124 -20.11 4.27 -4.27
CA GLY A 124 -19.61 4.28 -5.65
C GLY A 124 -19.07 5.63 -6.14
N GLU A 125 -19.20 6.70 -5.35
CA GLU A 125 -18.71 8.03 -5.70
C GLU A 125 -17.36 8.37 -5.07
N LYS A 126 -16.47 8.98 -5.85
CA LYS A 126 -15.15 9.43 -5.37
C LYS A 126 -15.28 10.73 -4.57
N VAL A 127 -15.06 10.66 -3.28
CA VAL A 127 -15.03 11.80 -2.37
C VAL A 127 -13.58 12.28 -2.21
N GLN A 128 -13.26 13.39 -2.86
CA GLN A 128 -11.93 14.02 -2.80
C GLN A 128 -11.80 15.07 -1.69
N LYS A 129 -12.93 15.53 -1.15
CA LYS A 129 -12.97 16.59 -0.13
C LYS A 129 -13.90 16.17 0.99
N SER A 130 -13.33 15.89 2.17
CA SER A 130 -14.03 15.76 3.43
C SER A 130 -13.25 16.51 4.50
N THR A 131 -13.88 16.77 5.64
CA THR A 131 -13.21 17.43 6.79
C THR A 131 -11.97 16.62 7.19
N LEU A 132 -12.09 15.29 7.28
CA LEU A 132 -10.98 14.41 7.65
C LEU A 132 -9.83 14.46 6.63
N LEU A 133 -10.12 14.36 5.32
CA LEU A 133 -9.12 14.45 4.27
C LEU A 133 -8.42 15.81 4.28
N THR A 134 -9.18 16.89 4.52
CA THR A 134 -8.63 18.24 4.60
C THR A 134 -7.67 18.38 5.78
N ILE A 135 -8.05 17.91 6.97
CA ILE A 135 -7.17 17.90 8.15
C ILE A 135 -5.89 17.11 7.89
N LYS A 136 -6.01 15.90 7.34
CA LYS A 136 -4.83 15.08 7.01
C LYS A 136 -3.91 15.76 6.00
N ARG A 137 -4.45 16.40 4.98
CA ARG A 137 -3.66 17.17 3.99
C ARG A 137 -2.96 18.38 4.60
N ILE A 138 -3.62 19.10 5.52
CA ILE A 138 -3.03 20.21 6.26
C ILE A 138 -1.86 19.71 7.13
N LEU A 139 -2.02 18.60 7.84
CA LEU A 139 -0.94 18.01 8.63
C LEU A 139 0.26 17.59 7.77
N LEU A 140 0.04 17.21 6.51
CA LEU A 140 1.10 16.83 5.57
C LEU A 140 1.74 18.01 4.84
N LEU A 141 1.21 19.25 4.94
CA LEU A 141 1.77 20.41 4.25
C LEU A 141 3.28 20.61 4.52
N PRO A 142 3.79 20.49 5.75
CA PRO A 142 5.23 20.63 6.00
C PRO A 142 6.07 19.60 5.22
N MET A 143 5.52 18.39 4.97
CA MET A 143 6.21 17.35 4.23
C MET A 143 6.31 17.62 2.72
N ARG A 144 5.52 18.56 2.21
CA ARG A 144 5.60 19.01 0.80
C ARG A 144 6.74 20.01 0.56
N VAL A 145 7.22 20.66 1.61
CA VAL A 145 8.34 21.59 1.53
C VAL A 145 9.66 20.82 1.43
N GLN A 146 10.46 21.14 0.41
CA GLN A 146 11.74 20.48 0.19
C GLN A 146 12.68 20.71 1.40
N GLY A 147 13.26 19.64 1.91
CA GLY A 147 14.12 19.66 3.09
C GLY A 147 13.43 19.31 4.41
N PHE A 148 12.18 19.72 4.63
CA PHE A 148 11.45 19.40 5.87
C PHE A 148 11.22 17.91 6.06
N GLN A 149 11.14 17.15 4.94
CA GLN A 149 11.07 15.70 4.92
C GLN A 149 12.24 15.00 5.63
N ASN A 150 13.39 15.68 5.78
CA ASN A 150 14.57 15.14 6.44
C ASN A 150 14.68 15.57 7.92
N VAL A 151 13.86 16.50 8.36
CA VAL A 151 13.92 17.06 9.72
C VAL A 151 13.06 16.23 10.66
N ARG A 152 13.67 15.61 11.67
CA ARG A 152 12.98 14.77 12.67
C ARG A 152 11.87 15.52 13.41
N PHE A 153 12.08 16.80 13.69
CA PHE A 153 11.10 17.63 14.40
C PHE A 153 9.75 17.65 13.65
N PHE A 154 9.75 17.95 12.34
CA PHE A 154 8.52 17.99 11.55
C PHE A 154 7.85 16.63 11.42
N LYS A 155 8.66 15.55 11.28
CA LYS A 155 8.13 14.17 11.26
C LYS A 155 7.41 13.80 12.56
N ARG A 156 7.98 14.19 13.71
CA ARG A 156 7.35 13.96 15.02
C ARG A 156 6.13 14.84 15.24
N LEU A 157 6.18 16.08 14.76
CA LEU A 157 5.11 17.04 14.94
C LEU A 157 3.82 16.55 14.30
N PHE A 158 3.85 16.15 13.01
CA PHE A 158 2.61 15.71 12.36
C PHE A 158 2.10 14.38 12.92
N LEU A 159 2.99 13.43 13.29
CA LEU A 159 2.59 12.17 13.91
C LEU A 159 2.02 12.33 15.32
N ARG A 160 2.36 13.42 16.02
CA ARG A 160 1.81 13.72 17.35
C ARG A 160 0.30 14.03 17.32
N PHE A 161 -0.18 14.60 16.23
CA PHE A 161 -1.60 14.95 16.04
C PHE A 161 -2.43 13.88 15.35
N GLY A 162 -1.84 12.76 15.04
CA GLY A 162 -2.47 11.63 14.37
C GLY A 162 -1.63 11.10 13.21
N ASN A 163 -2.01 9.95 12.67
CA ASN A 163 -1.34 9.42 11.49
C ASN A 163 -2.08 9.85 10.20
N PRO A 164 -1.59 10.87 9.48
CA PRO A 164 -2.22 11.30 8.24
C PRO A 164 -1.84 10.41 7.03
N VAL A 165 -0.87 9.51 7.20
CA VAL A 165 -0.41 8.61 6.13
C VAL A 165 -1.36 7.42 6.02
N CYS A 166 -1.90 7.21 4.82
CA CYS A 166 -2.77 6.08 4.53
C CYS A 166 -1.91 4.83 4.28
N CYS A 167 -2.17 3.75 5.02
CA CYS A 167 -1.37 2.52 4.93
C CYS A 167 -1.38 1.94 3.51
N PRO A 168 -2.53 1.67 2.86
CA PRO A 168 -2.55 1.10 1.52
C PRO A 168 -1.96 2.03 0.46
N ALA A 169 -1.92 3.34 0.70
CA ALA A 169 -1.27 4.29 -0.21
C ALA A 169 0.26 4.37 -0.04
N THR A 170 0.86 3.50 0.78
CA THR A 170 2.28 3.54 1.15
C THR A 170 3.06 2.40 0.49
N THR A 171 4.17 2.75 -0.15
CA THR A 171 5.17 1.80 -0.65
C THR A 171 6.40 1.82 0.25
N TYR A 172 6.79 0.66 0.75
CA TYR A 172 7.92 0.43 1.62
C TYR A 172 9.18 0.10 0.81
N ILE A 173 10.34 0.65 1.21
CA ILE A 173 11.63 0.33 0.60
C ILE A 173 12.33 -0.74 1.47
N ARG A 174 12.25 -1.99 1.06
CA ARG A 174 12.63 -3.16 1.85
C ARG A 174 13.99 -3.07 2.51
N LYS A 175 15.01 -2.63 1.79
CA LYS A 175 16.38 -2.51 2.32
C LYS A 175 16.52 -1.57 3.51
N LYS A 176 15.54 -0.72 3.77
CA LYS A 176 15.54 0.25 4.87
C LYS A 176 15.04 -0.34 6.19
N PHE A 177 14.42 -1.50 6.12
CA PHE A 177 13.91 -2.20 7.30
C PHE A 177 14.82 -3.38 7.63
N LYS A 178 15.14 -3.55 8.93
CA LYS A 178 15.92 -4.70 9.44
C LYS A 178 15.03 -5.87 9.84
N GLY A 179 13.73 -5.75 9.66
CA GLY A 179 12.68 -6.70 10.00
C GLY A 179 11.37 -6.27 9.35
N ASP A 180 10.27 -6.48 10.05
CA ASP A 180 8.95 -6.03 9.60
C ASP A 180 8.83 -4.50 9.74
N PRO A 181 8.07 -3.83 8.88
CA PRO A 181 7.87 -2.39 8.91
C PRO A 181 7.00 -1.91 10.06
#